data_3858e1a9b3fc8c53dca4186203705159
#
_entry.id   3858e1a9b3fc8c53dca4186203705159
#
_cell.length_a   1.000
_cell.length_b   1.000
_cell.length_c   1.000
_cell.angle_alpha   90.00
_cell.angle_beta   90.00
_cell.angle_gamma   90.00
#
_symmetry.space_group_name_H-M   'P 1'
#
loop_
_entity.id
_entity.type
_entity.pdbx_description
1 polymer ?
#
loop_
_entity_poly.entity_id
_entity_poly.type
_entity_poly.pdbx_seq_one_letter_code
_entity_poly.pdbx_strand_id
1 'polypeptide(L)'
;MRCVKYIILAFFACICWTLNAQQNSKTFVYIEHADHQVYDASFGKDIERLIGNVALRQDSTFFYSDSAHFNEKTRYFDGFGHIHIKMNDSTDIFSDKCKYSGDIKFAELFDNVVLQDDSTLLTTNYMTYDRKTHLATYPNNGTITRNDKKLVSRKGYYRDDIQVAYFRKDVVVTTPKSRMLTDTLVYKIKEERMYFYGPTTIFYEENVLEGNYGWYDVKNDVAYLKKGATLSNKGYSITSDSMFYNKKTDYARAMSNVFVEDTINKVIIEGNYGEMWKKLGKSYITDSVRTRYFADRDTLYLHSDTLFLRMDTLTNKAERMFAYKNVRFYRNDIQGKCDSLSYHIVDSCAKMRHDPIIWTENSQLRGDSINIMIANKEIDVVLLYPNGFIIQKDTIEGFNQIKGKQMTAYFKNNELDHVYDDGNAETVYWLREEDGSMIGINVSQSVAMDIKIEKNQIVRIKYFKKTNETLYPKEKMKPGIELLKGFEWLDELRPTDPNDIFRKAKKTEQDTGKTRRRGRRK
;
A
#
# COMPACT_ATOMS: atom_id res chain seq x y z
N MET A 1 -30.79 58.19 -20.81
CA MET A 1 -31.21 56.77 -20.80
C MET A 1 -31.83 56.24 -22.11
N ARG A 2 -32.00 57.02 -23.18
CA ARG A 2 -32.54 56.54 -24.49
C ARG A 2 -31.45 56.08 -25.46
N CYS A 3 -30.23 56.60 -25.43
CA CYS A 3 -29.15 56.25 -26.37
C CYS A 3 -28.50 54.89 -26.08
N VAL A 4 -28.51 54.39 -24.81
CA VAL A 4 -27.88 53.09 -24.44
C VAL A 4 -28.70 51.90 -24.95
N LYS A 5 -30.02 52.01 -25.10
CA LYS A 5 -30.85 50.94 -25.64
C LYS A 5 -30.62 50.63 -27.11
N TYR A 6 -30.25 51.61 -27.91
CA TYR A 6 -30.00 51.41 -29.33
C TYR A 6 -28.61 50.84 -29.63
N ILE A 7 -27.63 51.10 -28.76
CA ILE A 7 -26.29 50.52 -28.86
C ILE A 7 -26.31 49.02 -28.53
N ILE A 8 -27.10 48.60 -27.52
CA ILE A 8 -27.26 47.19 -27.17
C ILE A 8 -28.03 46.41 -28.26
N LEU A 9 -29.03 47.03 -28.90
CA LEU A 9 -29.76 46.40 -30.01
C LEU A 9 -28.90 46.28 -31.29
N ALA A 10 -28.03 47.23 -31.57
CA ALA A 10 -27.07 47.16 -32.69
C ALA A 10 -25.98 46.12 -32.47
N PHE A 11 -25.53 45.94 -31.23
CA PHE A 11 -24.55 44.90 -30.87
C PHE A 11 -25.14 43.48 -30.97
N PHE A 12 -26.42 43.30 -30.61
CA PHE A 12 -27.13 41.99 -30.75
C PHE A 12 -27.44 41.66 -32.22
N ALA A 13 -27.72 42.64 -33.06
CA ALA A 13 -27.91 42.45 -34.51
C ALA A 13 -26.62 42.06 -35.23
N CYS A 14 -25.45 42.60 -34.85
CA CYS A 14 -24.15 42.19 -35.39
C CYS A 14 -23.73 40.77 -34.98
N ILE A 15 -24.09 40.30 -33.78
CA ILE A 15 -23.79 38.93 -33.34
C ILE A 15 -24.64 37.89 -34.09
N CYS A 16 -25.86 38.23 -34.51
CA CYS A 16 -26.69 37.31 -35.30
C CYS A 16 -26.22 37.13 -36.75
N TRP A 17 -25.39 38.04 -37.29
CA TRP A 17 -24.88 37.92 -38.67
C TRP A 17 -23.59 37.11 -38.78
N THR A 18 -22.89 36.82 -37.67
CA THR A 18 -21.67 36.01 -37.68
C THR A 18 -21.95 34.50 -37.44
N LEU A 19 -23.20 34.09 -37.20
CA LEU A 19 -23.58 32.69 -36.91
C LEU A 19 -23.99 31.87 -38.16
N ASN A 20 -23.93 32.42 -39.38
CA ASN A 20 -24.36 31.70 -40.59
C ASN A 20 -23.26 31.47 -41.64
N ALA A 21 -22.05 31.19 -41.26
CA ALA A 21 -20.99 30.85 -42.22
C ALA A 21 -20.23 29.56 -41.86
N GLN A 22 -20.95 28.54 -41.38
CA GLN A 22 -20.46 27.19 -41.56
C GLN A 22 -21.13 26.57 -42.77
N GLN A 23 -20.79 27.10 -43.95
CA GLN A 23 -21.10 26.48 -45.22
C GLN A 23 -20.32 25.16 -45.25
N ASN A 24 -21.01 24.01 -45.04
CA ASN A 24 -20.51 22.68 -45.35
C ASN A 24 -20.19 22.70 -46.87
N SER A 25 -18.97 23.08 -47.23
CA SER A 25 -18.51 22.95 -48.61
C SER A 25 -18.45 21.44 -48.89
N LYS A 26 -19.40 20.96 -49.66
CA LYS A 26 -19.39 19.55 -50.15
C LYS A 26 -18.14 19.40 -51.00
N THR A 27 -17.12 18.74 -50.48
CA THR A 27 -15.90 18.46 -51.23
C THR A 27 -16.14 17.24 -52.13
N PHE A 28 -15.72 17.34 -53.40
CA PHE A 28 -15.88 16.29 -54.38
C PHE A 28 -14.83 15.20 -54.16
N VAL A 29 -15.15 13.99 -54.59
CA VAL A 29 -14.19 12.90 -54.78
C VAL A 29 -13.77 12.92 -56.25
N TYR A 30 -12.48 13.08 -56.50
CA TYR A 30 -11.89 13.14 -57.85
C TYR A 30 -11.27 11.79 -58.21
N ILE A 31 -11.46 11.36 -59.46
CA ILE A 31 -10.71 10.26 -60.03
C ILE A 31 -9.39 10.86 -60.54
N GLU A 32 -8.28 10.50 -59.89
CA GLU A 32 -6.94 10.96 -60.27
C GLU A 32 -6.31 10.00 -61.31
N HIS A 33 -6.59 8.70 -61.16
CA HIS A 33 -6.11 7.66 -62.08
C HIS A 33 -6.99 6.40 -62.07
N ALA A 34 -7.14 5.74 -63.23
CA ALA A 34 -7.56 4.38 -63.43
C ALA A 34 -7.08 3.92 -64.82
N ASP A 35 -6.61 2.68 -64.96
CA ASP A 35 -6.19 2.16 -66.27
C ASP A 35 -7.38 2.04 -67.23
N HIS A 36 -8.55 1.64 -66.68
CA HIS A 36 -9.79 1.56 -67.43
C HIS A 36 -10.97 2.09 -66.60
N GLN A 37 -11.86 2.81 -67.27
CA GLN A 37 -13.13 3.30 -66.74
C GLN A 37 -14.27 2.76 -67.58
N VAL A 38 -15.19 2.03 -66.95
CA VAL A 38 -16.28 1.32 -67.65
C VAL A 38 -17.59 1.70 -67.00
N TYR A 39 -18.51 2.25 -67.78
CA TYR A 39 -19.91 2.44 -67.37
C TYR A 39 -20.73 1.24 -67.88
N ASP A 40 -21.39 0.56 -66.97
CA ASP A 40 -22.28 -0.57 -67.26
C ASP A 40 -23.56 -0.47 -66.42
N ALA A 41 -24.69 -0.19 -67.06
CA ALA A 41 -25.98 0.02 -66.43
C ALA A 41 -26.48 -1.21 -65.64
N SER A 42 -25.92 -2.41 -65.91
CA SER A 42 -26.25 -3.64 -65.18
C SER A 42 -25.78 -3.63 -63.71
N PHE A 43 -24.74 -2.86 -63.37
CA PHE A 43 -24.22 -2.70 -62.01
C PHE A 43 -24.96 -1.60 -61.20
N GLY A 44 -25.81 -0.82 -61.84
CA GLY A 44 -26.59 0.23 -61.23
C GLY A 44 -26.53 1.55 -62.00
N LYS A 45 -27.57 2.35 -61.88
CA LYS A 45 -27.64 3.65 -62.48
C LYS A 45 -26.63 4.58 -61.80
N ASP A 46 -25.77 5.24 -62.57
CA ASP A 46 -24.75 6.20 -62.10
C ASP A 46 -23.53 5.52 -61.36
N ILE A 47 -23.27 4.24 -61.58
CA ILE A 47 -22.07 3.55 -61.07
C ILE A 47 -21.05 3.36 -62.20
N GLU A 48 -19.83 3.78 -61.94
CA GLU A 48 -18.67 3.56 -62.81
C GLU A 48 -17.72 2.52 -62.20
N ARG A 49 -17.25 1.61 -63.00
CA ARG A 49 -16.21 0.67 -62.63
C ARG A 49 -14.86 1.20 -63.03
N LEU A 50 -14.01 1.42 -62.05
CA LEU A 50 -12.61 1.77 -62.23
C LEU A 50 -11.75 0.53 -62.07
N ILE A 51 -10.85 0.24 -62.99
CA ILE A 51 -10.07 -0.99 -63.02
C ILE A 51 -8.60 -0.65 -63.27
N GLY A 52 -7.71 -1.19 -62.46
CA GLY A 52 -6.27 -1.08 -62.54
C GLY A 52 -5.72 0.22 -61.97
N ASN A 53 -4.82 0.14 -61.03
CA ASN A 53 -4.10 1.27 -60.39
C ASN A 53 -5.01 2.46 -60.05
N VAL A 54 -6.17 2.17 -59.47
CA VAL A 54 -7.17 3.19 -59.12
C VAL A 54 -6.64 4.13 -58.08
N ALA A 55 -6.72 5.46 -58.35
CA ALA A 55 -6.40 6.51 -57.40
C ALA A 55 -7.57 7.50 -57.36
N LEU A 56 -8.19 7.66 -56.18
CA LEU A 56 -9.22 8.64 -55.88
C LEU A 56 -8.68 9.64 -54.88
N ARG A 57 -9.16 10.90 -54.92
CA ARG A 57 -8.75 11.96 -53.97
C ARG A 57 -9.96 12.72 -53.44
N GLN A 58 -9.97 12.93 -52.15
CA GLN A 58 -10.84 13.93 -51.54
C GLN A 58 -10.04 14.78 -50.56
N ASP A 59 -10.05 16.08 -50.76
CA ASP A 59 -9.18 17.04 -50.07
C ASP A 59 -7.70 16.65 -50.24
N SER A 60 -6.97 16.46 -49.11
CA SER A 60 -5.57 16.01 -49.08
C SER A 60 -5.44 14.49 -48.97
N THR A 61 -6.53 13.72 -48.93
CA THR A 61 -6.51 12.27 -48.76
C THR A 61 -6.58 11.56 -50.08
N PHE A 62 -5.67 10.62 -50.30
CA PHE A 62 -5.64 9.73 -51.47
C PHE A 62 -6.12 8.35 -51.07
N PHE A 63 -6.89 7.73 -51.98
CA PHE A 63 -7.38 6.34 -51.85
C PHE A 63 -6.90 5.55 -53.07
N TYR A 64 -6.13 4.53 -52.80
CA TYR A 64 -5.60 3.60 -53.84
C TYR A 64 -6.26 2.24 -53.70
N SER A 65 -6.51 1.56 -54.85
CA SER A 65 -7.06 0.21 -54.92
C SER A 65 -6.77 -0.43 -56.26
N ASP A 66 -6.92 -1.77 -56.34
CA ASP A 66 -6.83 -2.44 -57.64
C ASP A 66 -8.04 -2.15 -58.52
N SER A 67 -9.22 -2.04 -57.93
CA SER A 67 -10.44 -1.64 -58.62
C SER A 67 -11.41 -0.95 -57.66
N ALA A 68 -12.36 -0.21 -58.25
CA ALA A 68 -13.42 0.47 -57.47
C ALA A 68 -14.74 0.54 -58.24
N HIS A 69 -15.85 0.53 -57.47
CA HIS A 69 -17.16 0.94 -57.97
C HIS A 69 -17.45 2.36 -57.42
N PHE A 70 -17.49 3.34 -58.29
CA PHE A 70 -17.63 4.73 -57.91
C PHE A 70 -18.95 5.34 -58.35
N ASN A 71 -19.63 6.07 -57.50
CA ASN A 71 -20.81 6.84 -57.80
C ASN A 71 -20.53 8.34 -57.55
N GLU A 72 -20.38 9.10 -58.60
CA GLU A 72 -20.06 10.54 -58.53
C GLU A 72 -21.15 11.36 -57.85
N LYS A 73 -22.44 11.04 -58.07
CA LYS A 73 -23.56 11.80 -57.52
C LYS A 73 -23.64 11.69 -56.00
N THR A 74 -23.41 10.48 -55.45
CA THR A 74 -23.44 10.24 -54.01
C THR A 74 -22.05 10.34 -53.38
N ARG A 75 -21.00 10.53 -54.21
CA ARG A 75 -19.59 10.55 -53.75
C ARG A 75 -19.22 9.33 -52.92
N TYR A 76 -19.81 8.19 -53.27
CA TYR A 76 -19.62 6.93 -52.64
C TYR A 76 -18.78 6.01 -53.55
N PHE A 77 -17.88 5.22 -52.90
CA PHE A 77 -17.20 4.16 -53.62
C PHE A 77 -16.95 2.90 -52.77
N ASP A 78 -16.96 1.76 -53.43
CA ASP A 78 -16.47 0.49 -52.94
C ASP A 78 -15.12 0.22 -53.60
N GLY A 79 -14.04 0.16 -52.83
CA GLY A 79 -12.69 -0.21 -53.30
C GLY A 79 -12.37 -1.67 -53.00
N PHE A 80 -11.65 -2.33 -53.90
CA PHE A 80 -11.31 -3.75 -53.82
C PHE A 80 -9.84 -3.96 -54.17
N GLY A 81 -9.16 -4.81 -53.37
CA GLY A 81 -7.78 -5.18 -53.51
C GLY A 81 -6.79 -4.10 -53.15
N HIS A 82 -5.80 -4.43 -52.32
CA HIS A 82 -4.68 -3.59 -51.92
C HIS A 82 -5.07 -2.16 -51.59
N ILE A 83 -6.14 -1.99 -50.78
CA ILE A 83 -6.57 -0.67 -50.36
C ILE A 83 -5.45 0.01 -49.60
N HIS A 84 -5.12 1.26 -50.01
CA HIS A 84 -4.23 2.15 -49.27
C HIS A 84 -4.85 3.54 -49.19
N ILE A 85 -5.18 4.01 -48.02
CA ILE A 85 -5.66 5.36 -47.74
C ILE A 85 -4.52 6.15 -47.14
N LYS A 86 -4.03 7.15 -47.87
CA LYS A 86 -2.98 8.04 -47.44
C LYS A 86 -3.61 9.38 -47.00
N MET A 87 -3.59 9.69 -45.72
CA MET A 87 -4.29 10.85 -45.17
C MET A 87 -3.39 12.07 -44.98
N ASN A 88 -2.16 11.86 -44.56
CA ASN A 88 -1.15 12.89 -44.31
C ASN A 88 0.24 12.26 -44.37
N ASP A 89 1.27 12.98 -43.96
CA ASP A 89 2.65 12.45 -43.98
C ASP A 89 2.92 11.34 -42.95
N SER A 90 2.03 11.11 -41.98
CA SER A 90 2.27 10.17 -40.86
C SER A 90 1.22 9.08 -40.73
N THR A 91 0.03 9.20 -41.36
CA THR A 91 -1.07 8.25 -41.15
C THR A 91 -1.48 7.57 -42.45
N ASP A 92 -1.29 6.25 -42.49
CA ASP A 92 -1.66 5.36 -43.58
C ASP A 92 -2.62 4.28 -43.09
N ILE A 93 -3.61 3.90 -43.92
CA ILE A 93 -4.51 2.77 -43.66
C ILE A 93 -4.48 1.81 -44.81
N PHE A 94 -4.38 0.50 -44.52
CA PHE A 94 -4.38 -0.57 -45.47
C PHE A 94 -5.51 -1.57 -45.17
N SER A 95 -6.10 -2.18 -46.19
CA SER A 95 -7.08 -3.26 -46.05
C SER A 95 -7.30 -3.99 -47.40
N ASP A 96 -8.06 -5.08 -47.40
CA ASP A 96 -8.40 -5.76 -48.66
C ASP A 96 -9.61 -5.14 -49.33
N LYS A 97 -10.52 -4.51 -48.56
CA LYS A 97 -11.73 -3.84 -49.06
C LYS A 97 -12.04 -2.57 -48.28
N CYS A 98 -12.60 -1.58 -48.98
CA CYS A 98 -13.02 -0.33 -48.39
C CYS A 98 -14.37 0.11 -48.96
N LYS A 99 -15.25 0.61 -48.09
CA LYS A 99 -16.44 1.39 -48.44
C LYS A 99 -16.24 2.80 -47.97
N TYR A 100 -16.43 3.77 -48.83
CA TYR A 100 -16.22 5.18 -48.49
C TYR A 100 -17.39 6.03 -48.89
N SER A 101 -17.86 6.86 -47.94
CA SER A 101 -18.86 7.90 -48.15
C SER A 101 -18.21 9.28 -48.10
N GLY A 102 -18.05 9.93 -49.22
CA GLY A 102 -17.43 11.26 -49.34
C GLY A 102 -18.24 12.39 -48.69
N ASP A 103 -19.58 12.27 -48.63
CA ASP A 103 -20.46 13.25 -48.00
C ASP A 103 -20.23 13.39 -46.49
N ILE A 104 -20.05 12.28 -45.86
CA ILE A 104 -19.83 12.21 -44.39
C ILE A 104 -18.35 11.98 -44.04
N LYS A 105 -17.48 11.76 -45.04
CA LYS A 105 -16.03 11.46 -44.88
C LYS A 105 -15.77 10.26 -44.01
N PHE A 106 -16.51 9.17 -44.23
CA PHE A 106 -16.51 7.98 -43.41
C PHE A 106 -16.09 6.76 -44.23
N ALA A 107 -15.12 6.00 -43.71
CA ALA A 107 -14.63 4.76 -44.30
C ALA A 107 -15.01 3.55 -43.43
N GLU A 108 -15.42 2.45 -44.08
CA GLU A 108 -15.51 1.12 -43.50
C GLU A 108 -14.47 0.25 -44.19
N LEU A 109 -13.63 -0.43 -43.43
CA LEU A 109 -12.49 -1.19 -43.88
C LEU A 109 -12.64 -2.63 -43.42
N PHE A 110 -12.38 -3.57 -44.36
CA PHE A 110 -12.62 -4.98 -44.15
C PHE A 110 -11.39 -5.77 -44.54
N ASP A 111 -11.15 -6.83 -43.80
CA ASP A 111 -10.13 -7.82 -43.97
C ASP A 111 -8.70 -7.26 -43.96
N ASN A 112 -7.83 -7.83 -43.13
CA ASN A 112 -6.42 -7.45 -42.95
C ASN A 112 -6.19 -5.93 -42.71
N VAL A 113 -7.07 -5.30 -41.94
CA VAL A 113 -7.01 -3.85 -41.71
C VAL A 113 -5.81 -3.49 -40.85
N VAL A 114 -5.00 -2.56 -41.36
CA VAL A 114 -3.84 -1.99 -40.67
C VAL A 114 -3.93 -0.47 -40.69
N LEU A 115 -3.93 0.19 -39.54
CA LEU A 115 -3.70 1.63 -39.42
C LEU A 115 -2.31 1.84 -38.85
N GLN A 116 -1.49 2.56 -39.59
CA GLN A 116 -0.14 2.95 -39.20
C GLN A 116 -0.12 4.46 -38.95
N ASP A 117 0.34 4.88 -37.77
CA ASP A 117 0.49 6.27 -37.37
C ASP A 117 1.80 6.43 -36.59
N ASP A 118 2.78 7.11 -37.17
CA ASP A 118 4.16 7.15 -36.67
C ASP A 118 4.69 5.73 -36.35
N SER A 119 4.97 5.50 -35.05
CA SER A 119 5.44 4.22 -34.53
C SER A 119 4.33 3.31 -34.01
N THR A 120 3.06 3.69 -34.20
CA THR A 120 1.88 2.94 -33.72
C THR A 120 1.25 2.17 -34.85
N LEU A 121 1.06 0.88 -34.67
CA LEU A 121 0.42 -0.02 -35.61
C LEU A 121 -0.83 -0.62 -34.97
N LEU A 122 -2.01 -0.33 -35.54
CA LEU A 122 -3.27 -0.96 -35.16
C LEU A 122 -3.64 -2.00 -36.22
N THR A 123 -3.92 -3.23 -35.81
CA THR A 123 -4.34 -4.32 -36.71
C THR A 123 -5.67 -4.91 -36.25
N THR A 124 -6.58 -5.14 -37.20
CA THR A 124 -7.90 -5.75 -36.96
C THR A 124 -8.46 -6.34 -38.28
N ASN A 125 -9.57 -7.06 -38.22
CA ASN A 125 -10.26 -7.54 -39.43
C ASN A 125 -11.36 -6.58 -39.91
N TYR A 126 -11.85 -5.69 -39.04
CA TYR A 126 -12.84 -4.70 -39.43
C TYR A 126 -12.61 -3.40 -38.63
N MET A 127 -12.64 -2.28 -39.33
CA MET A 127 -12.47 -0.97 -38.73
C MET A 127 -13.33 0.06 -39.45
N THR A 128 -13.89 0.99 -38.69
CA THR A 128 -14.46 2.22 -39.24
C THR A 128 -13.51 3.38 -38.96
N TYR A 129 -13.43 4.33 -39.91
CA TYR A 129 -12.66 5.55 -39.73
C TYR A 129 -13.47 6.76 -40.13
N ASP A 130 -13.73 7.63 -39.16
CA ASP A 130 -14.37 8.93 -39.38
C ASP A 130 -13.29 10.01 -39.52
N ARG A 131 -13.09 10.52 -40.75
CA ARG A 131 -12.10 11.54 -41.06
C ARG A 131 -12.43 12.91 -40.47
N LYS A 132 -13.71 13.21 -40.14
CA LYS A 132 -14.09 14.50 -39.54
C LYS A 132 -13.69 14.57 -38.06
N THR A 133 -13.79 13.44 -37.35
CA THR A 133 -13.50 13.34 -35.93
C THR A 133 -12.16 12.70 -35.64
N HIS A 134 -11.43 12.26 -36.68
CA HIS A 134 -10.18 11.52 -36.57
C HIS A 134 -10.29 10.28 -35.68
N LEU A 135 -11.41 9.54 -35.81
CA LEU A 135 -11.75 8.41 -34.96
C LEU A 135 -11.74 7.11 -35.74
N ALA A 136 -10.77 6.24 -35.42
CA ALA A 136 -10.78 4.84 -35.79
C ALA A 136 -11.52 4.00 -34.73
N THR A 137 -12.39 3.09 -35.17
CA THR A 137 -13.14 2.21 -34.26
C THR A 137 -13.09 0.77 -34.76
N TYR A 138 -12.74 -0.17 -33.89
CA TYR A 138 -12.89 -1.59 -34.15
C TYR A 138 -13.79 -2.25 -33.08
N PRO A 139 -14.84 -2.97 -33.50
CA PRO A 139 -15.80 -3.57 -32.56
C PRO A 139 -15.43 -4.98 -32.12
N ASN A 140 -14.55 -5.67 -32.85
CA ASN A 140 -14.23 -7.08 -32.66
C ASN A 140 -12.74 -7.34 -32.84
N ASN A 141 -12.03 -7.45 -31.70
CA ASN A 141 -10.61 -7.81 -31.62
C ASN A 141 -9.68 -6.90 -32.44
N GLY A 142 -8.85 -6.20 -31.73
CA GLY A 142 -7.78 -5.38 -32.30
C GLY A 142 -6.52 -5.49 -31.48
N THR A 143 -5.40 -5.30 -32.16
CA THR A 143 -4.08 -5.24 -31.57
C THR A 143 -3.44 -3.91 -31.88
N ILE A 144 -2.95 -3.20 -30.86
CA ILE A 144 -2.05 -2.05 -31.05
C ILE A 144 -0.64 -2.46 -30.62
N THR A 145 0.30 -2.22 -31.50
CA THR A 145 1.73 -2.41 -31.26
C THR A 145 2.44 -1.06 -31.37
N ARG A 146 3.29 -0.75 -30.40
CA ARG A 146 4.16 0.42 -30.44
C ARG A 146 5.50 0.07 -29.78
N ASN A 147 6.58 0.13 -30.55
CA ASN A 147 7.90 -0.34 -30.12
C ASN A 147 7.81 -1.79 -29.59
N ASP A 148 8.19 -2.00 -28.34
CA ASP A 148 8.19 -3.27 -27.63
C ASP A 148 6.90 -3.55 -26.82
N LYS A 149 5.85 -2.74 -27.01
CA LYS A 149 4.58 -2.82 -26.28
C LYS A 149 3.48 -3.33 -27.18
N LYS A 150 2.72 -4.31 -26.68
CA LYS A 150 1.57 -4.87 -27.36
C LYS A 150 0.32 -4.74 -26.49
N LEU A 151 -0.75 -4.22 -27.06
CA LEU A 151 -2.04 -4.10 -26.42
C LEU A 151 -3.08 -4.84 -27.26
N VAL A 152 -3.89 -5.67 -26.64
CA VAL A 152 -4.98 -6.44 -27.27
C VAL A 152 -6.27 -6.13 -26.54
N SER A 153 -7.38 -5.97 -27.27
CA SER A 153 -8.72 -5.84 -26.69
C SER A 153 -9.81 -6.28 -27.66
N ARG A 154 -11.02 -6.56 -27.14
CA ARG A 154 -12.15 -6.85 -28.03
C ARG A 154 -12.67 -5.60 -28.74
N LYS A 155 -12.70 -4.45 -28.10
CA LYS A 155 -13.20 -3.20 -28.67
C LYS A 155 -12.20 -2.09 -28.41
N GLY A 156 -11.99 -1.25 -29.42
CA GLY A 156 -11.13 -0.09 -29.28
C GLY A 156 -11.56 1.10 -30.12
N TYR A 157 -11.12 2.25 -29.66
CA TYR A 157 -11.33 3.56 -30.27
C TYR A 157 -9.99 4.28 -30.24
N TYR A 158 -9.52 4.77 -31.37
CA TYR A 158 -8.27 5.52 -31.48
C TYR A 158 -8.51 6.88 -32.11
N ARG A 159 -8.10 7.92 -31.42
CA ARG A 159 -8.07 9.30 -31.93
C ARG A 159 -6.63 9.62 -32.33
N ASP A 160 -6.36 9.65 -33.64
CA ASP A 160 -5.02 9.90 -34.18
C ASP A 160 -4.58 11.37 -33.97
N ASP A 161 -5.48 12.34 -34.08
CA ASP A 161 -5.20 13.77 -33.88
C ASP A 161 -4.64 14.12 -32.50
N ILE A 162 -5.14 13.47 -31.45
CA ILE A 162 -4.71 13.67 -30.05
C ILE A 162 -3.88 12.50 -29.51
N GLN A 163 -3.71 11.44 -30.27
CA GLN A 163 -3.02 10.19 -29.91
C GLN A 163 -3.51 9.60 -28.58
N VAL A 164 -4.83 9.40 -28.48
CA VAL A 164 -5.48 8.76 -27.33
C VAL A 164 -6.27 7.53 -27.80
N ALA A 165 -6.00 6.41 -27.16
CA ALA A 165 -6.69 5.15 -27.43
C ALA A 165 -7.52 4.70 -26.23
N TYR A 166 -8.73 4.21 -26.51
CA TYR A 166 -9.68 3.68 -25.53
C TYR A 166 -9.94 2.21 -25.83
N PHE A 167 -9.88 1.35 -24.81
CA PHE A 167 -10.02 -0.08 -24.94
C PHE A 167 -11.04 -0.61 -23.96
N ARG A 168 -11.82 -1.59 -24.41
CA ARG A 168 -12.84 -2.24 -23.59
C ARG A 168 -12.90 -3.73 -23.85
N LYS A 169 -13.17 -4.48 -22.79
CA LYS A 169 -13.33 -5.94 -22.73
C LYS A 169 -12.04 -6.70 -23.04
N ASP A 170 -11.62 -7.49 -22.08
CA ASP A 170 -10.48 -8.39 -22.15
C ASP A 170 -9.18 -7.67 -22.59
N VAL A 171 -8.94 -6.50 -21.99
CA VAL A 171 -7.76 -5.69 -22.33
C VAL A 171 -6.52 -6.32 -21.73
N VAL A 172 -5.55 -6.65 -22.59
CA VAL A 172 -4.24 -7.17 -22.21
C VAL A 172 -3.15 -6.25 -22.73
N VAL A 173 -2.35 -5.71 -21.83
CA VAL A 173 -1.14 -4.94 -22.18
C VAL A 173 0.07 -5.77 -21.84
N THR A 174 0.96 -5.96 -22.79
CA THR A 174 2.23 -6.67 -22.61
C THR A 174 3.39 -5.73 -22.90
N THR A 175 4.33 -5.66 -21.99
CA THR A 175 5.61 -4.97 -22.12
C THR A 175 6.73 -5.99 -21.86
N PRO A 176 8.01 -5.71 -22.12
CA PRO A 176 9.10 -6.63 -21.82
C PRO A 176 9.18 -7.10 -20.37
N LYS A 177 8.68 -6.27 -19.43
CA LYS A 177 8.81 -6.51 -17.99
C LYS A 177 7.49 -6.71 -17.26
N SER A 178 6.35 -6.44 -17.90
CA SER A 178 5.05 -6.52 -17.24
C SER A 178 3.93 -6.96 -18.15
N ARG A 179 2.90 -7.56 -17.55
CA ARG A 179 1.63 -7.87 -18.18
C ARG A 179 0.50 -7.30 -17.35
N MET A 180 -0.36 -6.51 -17.98
CA MET A 180 -1.56 -5.94 -17.33
C MET A 180 -2.81 -6.56 -17.93
N LEU A 181 -3.74 -6.96 -17.08
CA LEU A 181 -5.09 -7.40 -17.43
C LEU A 181 -6.07 -6.40 -16.85
N THR A 182 -7.02 -5.90 -17.66
CA THR A 182 -8.04 -4.95 -17.20
C THR A 182 -9.29 -5.03 -18.10
N ASP A 183 -10.42 -4.54 -17.61
CA ASP A 183 -11.65 -4.46 -18.43
C ASP A 183 -11.65 -3.23 -19.34
N THR A 184 -11.27 -2.10 -18.84
CA THR A 184 -11.32 -0.81 -19.56
C THR A 184 -10.03 -0.04 -19.35
N LEU A 185 -9.43 0.43 -20.45
CA LEU A 185 -8.17 1.17 -20.46
C LEU A 185 -8.26 2.40 -21.34
N VAL A 186 -7.69 3.51 -20.90
CA VAL A 186 -7.42 4.70 -21.70
C VAL A 186 -5.92 4.90 -21.76
N TYR A 187 -5.33 4.84 -22.95
CA TYR A 187 -3.91 5.05 -23.16
C TYR A 187 -3.66 6.40 -23.83
N LYS A 188 -3.09 7.33 -23.09
CA LYS A 188 -2.60 8.60 -23.62
C LYS A 188 -1.17 8.40 -24.12
N ILE A 189 -1.05 8.23 -25.42
CA ILE A 189 0.18 7.75 -26.06
C ILE A 189 1.33 8.77 -25.92
N LYS A 190 1.06 10.07 -26.13
CA LYS A 190 2.06 11.13 -25.95
C LYS A 190 2.59 11.25 -24.53
N GLU A 191 1.71 11.01 -23.54
CA GLU A 191 2.07 11.05 -22.13
C GLU A 191 2.71 9.74 -21.64
N GLU A 192 2.66 8.68 -22.45
CA GLU A 192 3.01 7.30 -22.09
C GLU A 192 2.32 6.83 -20.81
N ARG A 193 1.07 7.25 -20.58
CA ARG A 193 0.29 6.96 -19.37
C ARG A 193 -1.00 6.22 -19.69
N MET A 194 -1.20 5.12 -18.98
CA MET A 194 -2.38 4.27 -19.06
C MET A 194 -3.27 4.50 -17.84
N TYR A 195 -4.56 4.75 -18.05
CA TYR A 195 -5.58 4.85 -17.00
C TYR A 195 -6.49 3.65 -17.12
N PHE A 196 -6.68 2.92 -16.03
CA PHE A 196 -7.52 1.73 -16.01
C PHE A 196 -8.74 1.91 -15.11
N TYR A 197 -9.84 1.28 -15.51
CA TYR A 197 -11.15 1.36 -14.88
C TYR A 197 -11.74 -0.05 -14.78
N GLY A 198 -12.08 -0.49 -13.57
CA GLY A 198 -12.51 -1.84 -13.25
C GLY A 198 -11.36 -2.72 -12.75
N PRO A 199 -11.64 -3.98 -12.43
CA PRO A 199 -10.65 -4.93 -11.92
C PRO A 199 -9.42 -4.98 -12.82
N THR A 200 -8.27 -4.73 -12.23
CA THR A 200 -6.98 -4.66 -12.94
C THR A 200 -5.93 -5.41 -12.16
N THR A 201 -5.21 -6.29 -12.85
CA THR A 201 -4.07 -7.04 -12.32
C THR A 201 -2.83 -6.73 -13.17
N ILE A 202 -1.74 -6.34 -12.52
CA ILE A 202 -0.46 -6.07 -13.16
C ILE A 202 0.57 -7.04 -12.61
N PHE A 203 1.07 -7.92 -13.46
CA PHE A 203 2.16 -8.84 -13.16
C PHE A 203 3.48 -8.18 -13.50
N TYR A 204 4.40 -8.16 -12.55
CA TYR A 204 5.74 -7.60 -12.71
C TYR A 204 6.75 -8.45 -11.93
N GLU A 205 7.59 -9.20 -12.64
CA GLU A 205 8.51 -10.17 -12.05
C GLU A 205 7.76 -11.12 -11.09
N GLU A 206 8.13 -11.14 -9.81
CA GLU A 206 7.46 -11.94 -8.78
C GLU A 206 6.31 -11.21 -8.07
N ASN A 207 6.11 -9.92 -8.38
CA ASN A 207 5.09 -9.09 -7.74
C ASN A 207 3.80 -9.06 -8.55
N VAL A 208 2.67 -9.08 -7.86
CA VAL A 208 1.34 -8.88 -8.43
C VAL A 208 0.72 -7.65 -7.77
N LEU A 209 0.30 -6.69 -8.60
CA LEU A 209 -0.42 -5.52 -8.15
C LEU A 209 -1.87 -5.61 -8.62
N GLU A 210 -2.83 -5.34 -7.74
CA GLU A 210 -4.25 -5.37 -8.05
C GLU A 210 -4.94 -4.10 -7.57
N GLY A 211 -6.02 -3.72 -8.25
CA GLY A 211 -6.85 -2.58 -7.89
C GLY A 211 -7.96 -2.37 -8.91
N ASN A 212 -8.98 -1.59 -8.53
CA ASN A 212 -10.13 -1.38 -9.43
C ASN A 212 -10.03 -0.09 -10.26
N TYR A 213 -9.18 0.84 -9.86
CA TYR A 213 -8.95 2.10 -10.56
C TYR A 213 -7.53 2.55 -10.38
N GLY A 214 -7.00 3.25 -11.36
CA GLY A 214 -5.69 3.83 -11.22
C GLY A 214 -5.06 4.24 -12.54
N TRP A 215 -3.75 4.41 -12.48
CA TRP A 215 -2.95 4.71 -13.67
C TRP A 215 -1.57 4.06 -13.56
N TYR A 216 -1.00 3.82 -14.72
CA TYR A 216 0.37 3.34 -14.87
C TYR A 216 1.14 4.24 -15.82
N ASP A 217 2.21 4.84 -15.33
CA ASP A 217 3.17 5.63 -16.10
C ASP A 217 4.23 4.66 -16.64
N VAL A 218 4.17 4.40 -17.93
CA VAL A 218 5.02 3.40 -18.61
C VAL A 218 6.47 3.86 -18.67
N LYS A 219 6.69 5.17 -18.87
CA LYS A 219 8.02 5.78 -18.98
C LYS A 219 8.80 5.72 -17.66
N ASN A 220 8.10 6.00 -16.57
CA ASN A 220 8.71 6.08 -15.24
C ASN A 220 8.59 4.79 -14.43
N ASP A 221 7.85 3.78 -14.91
CA ASP A 221 7.55 2.54 -14.21
C ASP A 221 6.88 2.77 -12.85
N VAL A 222 5.88 3.64 -12.83
CA VAL A 222 5.13 4.02 -11.63
C VAL A 222 3.68 3.60 -11.77
N ALA A 223 3.15 2.89 -10.77
CA ALA A 223 1.74 2.55 -10.67
C ALA A 223 1.07 3.29 -9.50
N TYR A 224 -0.17 3.69 -9.69
CA TYR A 224 -1.06 4.17 -8.66
C TYR A 224 -2.39 3.43 -8.75
N LEU A 225 -2.77 2.76 -7.66
CA LEU A 225 -3.95 1.93 -7.58
C LEU A 225 -4.90 2.44 -6.49
N LYS A 226 -6.19 2.28 -6.70
CA LYS A 226 -7.27 2.66 -5.77
C LYS A 226 -8.34 1.60 -5.69
N LYS A 227 -9.12 1.65 -4.59
CA LYS A 227 -10.26 0.77 -4.29
C LYS A 227 -9.83 -0.69 -4.20
N GLY A 228 -9.20 -1.02 -3.09
CA GLY A 228 -8.66 -2.34 -2.82
C GLY A 228 -7.32 -2.55 -3.53
N ALA A 229 -6.39 -1.60 -3.34
CA ALA A 229 -5.04 -1.73 -3.86
C ALA A 229 -4.28 -2.82 -3.10
N THR A 230 -3.74 -3.78 -3.82
CA THR A 230 -2.96 -4.88 -3.27
C THR A 230 -1.60 -4.98 -3.98
N LEU A 231 -0.57 -5.23 -3.22
CA LEU A 231 0.75 -5.65 -3.68
C LEU A 231 1.08 -6.97 -3.01
N SER A 232 1.19 -8.03 -3.77
CA SER A 232 1.49 -9.37 -3.25
C SER A 232 2.70 -9.99 -3.92
N ASN A 233 3.36 -10.89 -3.17
CA ASN A 233 4.48 -11.71 -3.60
C ASN A 233 4.37 -13.07 -2.90
N LYS A 234 5.29 -14.02 -3.22
CA LYS A 234 5.41 -15.29 -2.50
C LYS A 234 5.76 -15.02 -1.03
N GLY A 235 4.77 -15.09 -0.15
CA GLY A 235 4.95 -15.02 1.30
C GLY A 235 4.52 -13.72 1.97
N TYR A 236 4.25 -12.63 1.24
CA TYR A 236 3.65 -11.44 1.85
C TYR A 236 2.64 -10.75 0.94
N SER A 237 1.70 -10.06 1.56
CA SER A 237 0.76 -9.18 0.88
C SER A 237 0.59 -7.86 1.63
N ILE A 238 0.39 -6.79 0.88
CA ILE A 238 0.06 -5.45 1.40
C ILE A 238 -1.24 -5.01 0.74
N THR A 239 -2.27 -4.75 1.52
CA THR A 239 -3.55 -4.22 1.04
C THR A 239 -3.80 -2.83 1.62
N SER A 240 -4.48 -1.97 0.87
CA SER A 240 -4.86 -0.62 1.32
C SER A 240 -5.96 -0.04 0.43
N ASP A 241 -6.58 1.07 0.81
CA ASP A 241 -7.54 1.76 -0.04
C ASP A 241 -6.88 2.33 -1.29
N SER A 242 -5.64 2.80 -1.17
CA SER A 242 -4.85 3.26 -2.31
C SER A 242 -3.35 3.03 -2.10
N MET A 243 -2.67 2.75 -3.20
CA MET A 243 -1.25 2.44 -3.21
C MET A 243 -0.52 3.13 -4.36
N PHE A 244 0.64 3.67 -4.07
CA PHE A 244 1.62 4.13 -5.03
C PHE A 244 2.80 3.17 -5.04
N TYR A 245 3.24 2.73 -6.21
CA TYR A 245 4.40 1.85 -6.36
C TYR A 245 5.33 2.33 -7.48
N ASN A 246 6.58 2.57 -7.13
CA ASN A 246 7.64 2.90 -8.09
C ASN A 246 8.55 1.67 -8.26
N LYS A 247 8.45 1.02 -9.41
CA LYS A 247 9.18 -0.22 -9.71
C LYS A 247 10.70 -0.01 -9.83
N LYS A 248 11.15 1.15 -10.33
CA LYS A 248 12.59 1.43 -10.50
C LYS A 248 13.34 1.53 -9.18
N THR A 249 12.66 2.06 -8.16
CA THR A 249 13.24 2.28 -6.83
C THR A 249 12.82 1.24 -5.80
N ASP A 250 11.85 0.37 -6.14
CA ASP A 250 11.16 -0.53 -5.20
C ASP A 250 10.60 0.22 -3.98
N TYR A 251 10.02 1.39 -4.27
CA TYR A 251 9.33 2.21 -3.28
C TYR A 251 7.84 1.98 -3.36
N ALA A 252 7.22 1.67 -2.23
CA ALA A 252 5.78 1.57 -2.09
C ALA A 252 5.27 2.52 -1.00
N ARG A 253 4.08 3.09 -1.22
CA ARG A 253 3.35 3.88 -0.23
C ARG A 253 1.88 3.44 -0.24
N ALA A 254 1.40 2.98 0.91
CA ALA A 254 0.05 2.53 1.14
C ALA A 254 -0.70 3.53 2.03
N MET A 255 -1.96 3.82 1.71
CA MET A 255 -2.74 4.85 2.39
C MET A 255 -4.15 4.33 2.68
N SER A 256 -4.59 4.52 3.90
CA SER A 256 -5.86 4.13 4.50
C SER A 256 -6.07 2.62 4.54
N ASN A 257 -6.45 2.12 5.71
CA ASN A 257 -6.71 0.70 5.95
C ASN A 257 -5.56 -0.21 5.49
N VAL A 258 -4.33 0.16 5.90
CA VAL A 258 -3.14 -0.61 5.54
C VAL A 258 -3.12 -1.92 6.31
N PHE A 259 -3.06 -3.02 5.59
CA PHE A 259 -2.99 -4.37 6.13
C PHE A 259 -1.83 -5.10 5.46
N VAL A 260 -0.88 -5.56 6.25
CA VAL A 260 0.29 -6.34 5.80
C VAL A 260 0.20 -7.72 6.40
N GLU A 261 0.30 -8.73 5.56
CA GLU A 261 0.35 -10.13 5.98
C GLU A 261 1.67 -10.76 5.51
N ASP A 262 2.45 -11.26 6.46
CA ASP A 262 3.66 -12.05 6.22
C ASP A 262 3.38 -13.49 6.68
N THR A 263 3.10 -14.37 5.73
CA THR A 263 2.77 -15.76 5.99
C THR A 263 3.98 -16.61 6.39
N ILE A 264 5.20 -16.18 6.01
CA ILE A 264 6.45 -16.85 6.33
C ILE A 264 6.79 -16.65 7.81
N ASN A 265 6.73 -15.39 8.26
CA ASN A 265 7.04 -15.02 9.63
C ASN A 265 5.81 -15.08 10.56
N LYS A 266 4.63 -15.44 10.04
CA LYS A 266 3.35 -15.51 10.76
C LYS A 266 3.01 -14.19 11.47
N VAL A 267 3.11 -13.08 10.75
CA VAL A 267 2.86 -11.72 11.26
C VAL A 267 1.79 -11.02 10.43
N ILE A 268 0.87 -10.36 11.12
CA ILE A 268 -0.06 -9.41 10.51
C ILE A 268 0.17 -8.04 11.14
N ILE A 269 0.25 -6.99 10.31
CA ILE A 269 0.42 -5.61 10.75
C ILE A 269 -0.67 -4.75 10.13
N GLU A 270 -1.37 -3.99 10.95
CA GLU A 270 -2.45 -3.08 10.56
C GLU A 270 -2.10 -1.64 10.94
N GLY A 271 -2.53 -0.67 10.14
CA GLY A 271 -2.36 0.75 10.39
C GLY A 271 -3.06 1.58 9.30
N ASN A 272 -2.87 2.90 9.28
CA ASN A 272 -3.53 3.74 8.28
C ASN A 272 -2.60 4.30 7.20
N TYR A 273 -1.32 4.29 7.44
CA TYR A 273 -0.33 4.77 6.49
C TYR A 273 0.94 3.95 6.58
N GLY A 274 1.54 3.60 5.44
CA GLY A 274 2.80 2.87 5.40
C GLY A 274 3.65 3.22 4.19
N GLU A 275 4.96 3.15 4.38
CA GLU A 275 5.94 3.28 3.30
C GLU A 275 7.00 2.19 3.39
N MET A 276 7.48 1.77 2.24
CA MET A 276 8.52 0.77 2.09
C MET A 276 9.54 1.22 1.05
N TRP A 277 10.81 1.21 1.41
CA TRP A 277 11.96 1.39 0.53
C TRP A 277 12.76 0.08 0.52
N LYS A 278 12.36 -0.86 -0.33
CA LYS A 278 12.94 -2.21 -0.37
C LYS A 278 14.45 -2.18 -0.59
N LYS A 279 14.93 -1.37 -1.54
CA LYS A 279 16.37 -1.19 -1.82
C LYS A 279 17.18 -0.63 -0.65
N LEU A 280 16.55 0.08 0.28
CA LEU A 280 17.18 0.62 1.47
C LEU A 280 16.97 -0.25 2.71
N GLY A 281 16.23 -1.36 2.58
CA GLY A 281 15.88 -2.24 3.69
C GLY A 281 15.09 -1.52 4.79
N LYS A 282 14.18 -0.59 4.43
CA LYS A 282 13.44 0.22 5.38
C LYS A 282 11.96 0.21 5.08
N SER A 283 11.14 0.05 6.11
CA SER A 283 9.71 0.28 6.02
C SER A 283 9.15 0.78 7.34
N TYR A 284 8.04 1.49 7.30
CA TYR A 284 7.28 1.83 8.49
C TYR A 284 5.77 1.83 8.21
N ILE A 285 5.02 1.62 9.29
CA ILE A 285 3.58 1.77 9.33
C ILE A 285 3.27 2.68 10.52
N THR A 286 2.30 3.55 10.38
CA THR A 286 1.90 4.51 11.41
C THR A 286 0.38 4.64 11.49
N ASP A 287 -0.08 5.38 12.50
CA ASP A 287 -1.49 5.62 12.82
C ASP A 287 -2.18 4.38 13.41
N SER A 288 -2.05 4.24 14.73
CA SER A 288 -2.67 3.16 15.52
C SER A 288 -2.29 1.76 15.05
N VAL A 289 -1.00 1.51 14.98
CA VAL A 289 -0.47 0.23 14.52
C VAL A 289 -0.87 -0.90 15.45
N ARG A 290 -1.37 -1.99 14.89
CA ARG A 290 -1.56 -3.27 15.55
C ARG A 290 -0.73 -4.33 14.85
N THR A 291 0.13 -5.00 15.61
CA THR A 291 0.88 -6.18 15.15
C THR A 291 0.34 -7.42 15.84
N ARG A 292 0.10 -8.48 15.09
CA ARG A 292 -0.26 -9.81 15.57
C ARG A 292 0.83 -10.78 15.14
N TYR A 293 1.49 -11.39 16.11
CA TYR A 293 2.46 -12.45 15.87
C TYR A 293 1.88 -13.78 16.33
N PHE A 294 1.68 -14.69 15.41
CA PHE A 294 1.10 -16.01 15.66
C PHE A 294 2.19 -17.01 16.08
N ALA A 295 2.45 -17.07 17.39
CA ALA A 295 3.33 -18.09 17.97
C ALA A 295 2.61 -19.44 18.07
N ASP A 296 3.37 -20.50 18.35
CA ASP A 296 2.81 -21.87 18.31
C ASP A 296 1.75 -22.13 19.41
N ARG A 297 1.79 -21.41 20.54
CA ARG A 297 0.87 -21.59 21.68
C ARG A 297 -0.16 -20.49 21.83
N ASP A 298 0.18 -19.25 21.45
CA ASP A 298 -0.69 -18.09 21.66
C ASP A 298 -0.27 -16.92 20.74
N THR A 299 -1.15 -15.95 20.54
CA THR A 299 -0.89 -14.78 19.72
C THR A 299 -0.40 -13.62 20.58
N LEU A 300 0.75 -13.05 20.21
CA LEU A 300 1.23 -11.79 20.77
C LEU A 300 0.65 -10.62 20.00
N TYR A 301 -0.05 -9.75 20.68
CA TYR A 301 -0.60 -8.49 20.18
C TYR A 301 0.30 -7.35 20.64
N LEU A 302 0.70 -6.48 19.73
CA LEU A 302 1.52 -5.28 19.99
C LEU A 302 0.87 -4.06 19.37
N HIS A 303 0.78 -2.99 20.13
CA HIS A 303 0.38 -1.66 19.66
C HIS A 303 1.53 -0.67 19.77
N SER A 304 1.60 0.27 18.82
CA SER A 304 2.43 1.48 18.88
C SER A 304 1.85 2.56 17.96
N ASP A 305 2.23 3.82 18.15
CA ASP A 305 1.86 4.88 17.20
C ASP A 305 2.54 4.67 15.85
N THR A 306 3.80 4.18 15.86
CA THR A 306 4.58 3.89 14.66
C THR A 306 5.41 2.62 14.85
N LEU A 307 5.37 1.74 13.87
CA LEU A 307 6.22 0.57 13.76
C LEU A 307 7.19 0.75 12.60
N PHE A 308 8.47 0.69 12.87
CA PHE A 308 9.54 0.76 11.89
C PHE A 308 10.25 -0.59 11.78
N LEU A 309 10.49 -1.05 10.55
CA LEU A 309 11.20 -2.30 10.27
C LEU A 309 12.47 -2.01 9.49
N ARG A 310 13.58 -2.62 9.91
CA ARG A 310 14.82 -2.68 9.17
C ARG A 310 15.07 -4.09 8.67
N MET A 311 15.40 -4.22 7.40
CA MET A 311 15.67 -5.47 6.72
C MET A 311 17.10 -5.48 6.17
N ASP A 312 17.72 -6.63 6.15
CA ASP A 312 18.93 -6.87 5.40
C ASP A 312 18.64 -6.77 3.90
N THR A 313 19.37 -5.94 3.17
CA THR A 313 19.10 -5.67 1.75
C THR A 313 19.55 -6.78 0.81
N LEU A 314 20.39 -7.71 1.28
CA LEU A 314 20.87 -8.84 0.49
C LEU A 314 19.92 -10.05 0.62
N THR A 315 19.50 -10.34 1.84
CA THR A 315 18.65 -11.51 2.13
C THR A 315 17.17 -11.18 2.16
N ASN A 316 16.78 -9.90 2.21
CA ASN A 316 15.44 -9.39 2.44
C ASN A 316 14.80 -9.90 3.75
N LYS A 317 15.62 -10.33 4.71
CA LYS A 317 15.14 -10.76 6.04
C LYS A 317 15.08 -9.58 6.99
N ALA A 318 14.06 -9.59 7.85
CA ALA A 318 13.95 -8.60 8.92
C ALA A 318 15.11 -8.76 9.92
N GLU A 319 15.80 -7.68 10.26
CA GLU A 319 16.87 -7.62 11.25
C GLU A 319 16.40 -7.02 12.57
N ARG A 320 15.69 -5.88 12.47
CA ARG A 320 15.27 -5.10 13.64
C ARG A 320 13.88 -4.52 13.44
N MET A 321 13.12 -4.55 14.51
CA MET A 321 11.83 -3.89 14.63
C MET A 321 11.93 -2.81 15.70
N PHE A 322 11.33 -1.65 15.46
CA PHE A 322 11.22 -0.56 16.43
C PHE A 322 9.76 -0.11 16.53
N ALA A 323 9.21 -0.17 17.71
CA ALA A 323 7.90 0.36 18.04
C ALA A 323 8.08 1.65 18.85
N TYR A 324 7.48 2.73 18.39
CA TYR A 324 7.65 4.05 18.98
C TYR A 324 6.31 4.61 19.43
N LYS A 325 6.32 5.13 20.66
CA LYS A 325 5.24 5.79 21.39
C LYS A 325 4.05 4.88 21.67
N ASN A 326 3.55 5.00 22.89
CA ASN A 326 2.38 4.29 23.40
C ASN A 326 2.46 2.77 23.20
N VAL A 327 3.66 2.21 23.34
CA VAL A 327 3.86 0.78 23.14
C VAL A 327 3.16 0.00 24.25
N ARG A 328 2.29 -0.92 23.84
CA ARG A 328 1.63 -1.90 24.72
C ARG A 328 1.58 -3.23 24.02
N PHE A 329 1.75 -4.28 24.78
CA PHE A 329 1.61 -5.64 24.25
C PHE A 329 0.82 -6.53 25.20
N TYR A 330 0.17 -7.51 24.62
CA TYR A 330 -0.64 -8.50 25.32
C TYR A 330 -0.42 -9.89 24.73
N ARG A 331 -0.16 -10.83 25.61
CA ARG A 331 -0.29 -12.27 25.46
C ARG A 331 -0.79 -12.81 26.80
N ASN A 332 -1.49 -13.94 26.84
CA ASN A 332 -2.14 -14.41 28.08
C ASN A 332 -1.19 -14.51 29.28
N ASP A 333 0.06 -14.95 29.06
CA ASP A 333 1.09 -15.16 30.08
C ASP A 333 1.97 -13.94 30.36
N ILE A 334 1.99 -12.95 29.48
CA ILE A 334 2.79 -11.72 29.62
C ILE A 334 2.12 -10.50 28.99
N GLN A 335 2.13 -9.41 29.71
CA GLN A 335 1.68 -8.10 29.23
C GLN A 335 2.77 -7.06 29.53
N GLY A 336 2.75 -5.95 28.80
CA GLY A 336 3.69 -4.88 29.09
C GLY A 336 3.37 -3.55 28.41
N LYS A 337 4.04 -2.53 28.90
CA LYS A 337 4.01 -1.17 28.32
C LYS A 337 5.37 -0.50 28.40
N CYS A 338 5.62 0.39 27.45
CA CYS A 338 6.74 1.35 27.48
C CYS A 338 6.48 2.48 26.48
N ASP A 339 7.39 3.46 26.37
CA ASP A 339 7.30 4.45 25.30
C ASP A 339 7.94 3.94 24.00
N SER A 340 9.03 3.21 24.11
CA SER A 340 9.69 2.63 22.94
C SER A 340 10.20 1.20 23.18
N LEU A 341 10.05 0.36 22.16
CA LEU A 341 10.52 -1.01 22.15
C LEU A 341 11.32 -1.25 20.87
N SER A 342 12.49 -1.87 21.00
CA SER A 342 13.24 -2.39 19.86
C SER A 342 13.45 -3.90 20.02
N TYR A 343 13.20 -4.64 18.94
CA TYR A 343 13.45 -6.08 18.87
C TYR A 343 14.53 -6.38 17.86
N HIS A 344 15.62 -6.99 18.31
CA HIS A 344 16.71 -7.44 17.47
C HIS A 344 16.50 -8.93 17.15
N ILE A 345 16.12 -9.22 15.92
CA ILE A 345 15.60 -10.54 15.53
C ILE A 345 16.70 -11.61 15.61
N VAL A 346 17.92 -11.27 15.17
CA VAL A 346 19.06 -12.20 15.16
C VAL A 346 19.44 -12.63 16.58
N ASP A 347 19.50 -11.67 17.52
CA ASP A 347 19.89 -11.92 18.90
C ASP A 347 18.67 -12.34 19.76
N SER A 348 17.49 -12.35 19.20
CA SER A 348 16.23 -12.62 19.93
C SER A 348 16.09 -11.76 21.19
N CYS A 349 16.47 -10.49 21.12
CA CYS A 349 16.50 -9.57 22.25
C CYS A 349 15.55 -8.38 22.05
N ALA A 350 14.58 -8.23 22.94
CA ALA A 350 13.71 -7.06 23.01
C ALA A 350 14.21 -6.08 24.08
N LYS A 351 14.25 -4.78 23.73
CA LYS A 351 14.70 -3.71 24.64
C LYS A 351 13.59 -2.69 24.81
N MET A 352 13.09 -2.55 26.03
CA MET A 352 12.05 -1.60 26.41
C MET A 352 12.69 -0.39 27.12
N ARG A 353 12.25 0.82 26.76
CA ARG A 353 12.79 2.09 27.26
C ARG A 353 11.66 3.06 27.61
N HIS A 354 11.95 3.95 28.57
CA HIS A 354 11.06 4.98 29.10
C HIS A 354 9.82 4.38 29.76
N ASP A 355 9.90 4.28 31.09
CA ASP A 355 8.88 3.70 31.97
C ASP A 355 8.38 2.31 31.54
N PRO A 356 9.30 1.36 31.30
CA PRO A 356 8.92 0.01 30.94
C PRO A 356 8.34 -0.72 32.14
N ILE A 357 7.24 -1.43 31.91
CA ILE A 357 6.62 -2.34 32.86
C ILE A 357 6.29 -3.64 32.14
N ILE A 358 6.57 -4.76 32.81
CA ILE A 358 6.14 -6.09 32.40
C ILE A 358 5.27 -6.67 33.52
N TRP A 359 4.19 -7.31 33.17
CA TRP A 359 3.37 -8.13 34.06
C TRP A 359 3.41 -9.58 33.57
N THR A 360 3.64 -10.46 34.51
CA THR A 360 3.42 -11.90 34.36
C THR A 360 2.42 -12.31 35.42
N GLU A 361 1.74 -13.38 35.32
CA GLU A 361 0.72 -13.90 36.26
C GLU A 361 0.45 -12.96 37.48
N ASN A 362 1.23 -13.09 38.57
CA ASN A 362 1.11 -12.31 39.79
C ASN A 362 2.26 -11.32 40.03
N SER A 363 3.13 -11.11 39.03
CA SER A 363 4.34 -10.29 39.20
C SER A 363 4.33 -9.08 38.28
N GLN A 364 4.88 -7.98 38.79
CA GLN A 364 5.16 -6.75 38.06
C GLN A 364 6.66 -6.47 38.11
N LEU A 365 7.27 -6.29 36.95
CA LEU A 365 8.70 -6.01 36.80
C LEU A 365 8.88 -4.60 36.24
N ARG A 366 9.72 -3.79 36.87
CA ARG A 366 10.01 -2.40 36.50
C ARG A 366 11.51 -2.13 36.52
N GLY A 367 11.91 -1.09 35.80
CA GLY A 367 13.27 -0.53 35.80
C GLY A 367 13.30 0.69 34.88
N ASP A 368 14.38 1.45 34.84
CA ASP A 368 14.52 2.53 33.86
C ASP A 368 14.66 1.95 32.45
N SER A 369 15.16 0.73 32.36
CA SER A 369 15.28 -0.05 31.14
C SER A 369 15.05 -1.52 31.42
N ILE A 370 14.39 -2.21 30.49
CA ILE A 370 14.19 -3.66 30.52
C ILE A 370 14.70 -4.27 29.22
N ASN A 371 15.55 -5.29 29.32
CA ASN A 371 15.92 -6.14 28.17
C ASN A 371 15.38 -7.54 28.39
N ILE A 372 14.71 -8.09 27.39
CA ILE A 372 14.13 -9.44 27.40
C ILE A 372 14.91 -10.29 26.39
N MET A 373 15.53 -11.34 26.85
CA MET A 373 16.15 -12.34 26.00
C MET A 373 15.19 -13.51 25.80
N ILE A 374 15.02 -13.93 24.57
CA ILE A 374 14.09 -14.98 24.17
C ILE A 374 14.90 -16.16 23.66
N ALA A 375 14.69 -17.35 24.25
CA ALA A 375 15.26 -18.59 23.77
C ALA A 375 14.12 -19.60 23.52
N ASN A 376 14.20 -20.36 22.43
CA ASN A 376 13.18 -21.35 22.08
C ASN A 376 11.73 -20.80 22.05
N LYS A 377 11.58 -19.50 21.67
CA LYS A 377 10.31 -18.76 21.63
C LYS A 377 9.67 -18.47 23.00
N GLU A 378 10.39 -18.68 24.07
CA GLU A 378 9.99 -18.41 25.45
C GLU A 378 10.92 -17.36 26.06
N ILE A 379 10.46 -16.67 27.09
CA ILE A 379 11.31 -15.75 27.85
C ILE A 379 12.34 -16.59 28.60
N ASP A 380 13.60 -16.25 28.46
CA ASP A 380 14.71 -16.90 29.15
C ASP A 380 15.26 -15.98 30.25
N VAL A 381 15.66 -14.78 29.91
CA VAL A 381 16.23 -13.82 30.85
C VAL A 381 15.63 -12.44 30.67
N VAL A 382 15.32 -11.76 31.79
CA VAL A 382 14.92 -10.35 31.84
C VAL A 382 15.94 -9.57 32.67
N LEU A 383 16.58 -8.60 32.04
CA LEU A 383 17.50 -7.67 32.70
C LEU A 383 16.77 -6.37 33.03
N LEU A 384 16.77 -5.95 34.30
CA LEU A 384 16.18 -4.71 34.78
C LEU A 384 17.32 -3.81 35.28
N TYR A 385 17.52 -2.65 34.64
CA TYR A 385 18.61 -1.75 35.00
C TYR A 385 18.42 -0.33 34.46
N PRO A 386 18.95 0.70 35.12
CA PRO A 386 19.11 0.70 36.56
C PRO A 386 17.74 0.68 37.26
N ASN A 387 17.77 0.63 38.59
CA ASN A 387 16.59 0.70 39.46
C ASN A 387 15.57 -0.41 39.22
N GLY A 388 16.06 -1.67 39.16
CA GLY A 388 15.20 -2.83 39.03
C GLY A 388 14.26 -2.97 40.24
N PHE A 389 12.97 -3.27 40.00
CA PHE A 389 11.97 -3.50 41.03
C PHE A 389 11.01 -4.60 40.57
N ILE A 390 10.98 -5.69 41.32
CA ILE A 390 10.03 -6.79 41.13
C ILE A 390 9.06 -6.79 42.29
N ILE A 391 7.78 -6.78 42.00
CA ILE A 391 6.69 -6.85 42.95
C ILE A 391 5.86 -8.07 42.62
N GLN A 392 5.67 -8.95 43.57
CA GLN A 392 4.85 -10.13 43.44
C GLN A 392 3.69 -10.05 44.44
N LYS A 393 2.47 -10.14 43.95
CA LYS A 393 1.28 -10.17 44.78
C LYS A 393 1.23 -11.51 45.52
N ASP A 394 1.17 -11.48 46.85
CA ASP A 394 0.98 -12.67 47.65
C ASP A 394 -0.44 -13.25 47.47
N THR A 395 -0.58 -14.56 47.69
CA THR A 395 -1.85 -15.27 47.43
C THR A 395 -2.96 -14.90 48.40
N ILE A 396 -2.61 -14.41 49.58
CA ILE A 396 -3.58 -14.10 50.67
C ILE A 396 -3.65 -12.60 50.87
N GLU A 397 -2.54 -11.94 51.26
CA GLU A 397 -2.46 -10.50 51.47
C GLU A 397 -1.03 -10.00 51.33
N GLY A 398 -0.86 -8.77 50.79
CA GLY A 398 0.43 -8.09 50.70
C GLY A 398 1.21 -8.35 49.41
N PHE A 399 2.49 -7.94 49.44
CA PHE A 399 3.35 -7.98 48.27
C PHE A 399 4.79 -8.37 48.68
N ASN A 400 5.31 -9.41 48.07
CA ASN A 400 6.74 -9.67 48.07
C ASN A 400 7.43 -8.67 47.16
N GLN A 401 8.57 -8.13 47.58
CA GLN A 401 9.26 -7.07 46.89
C GLN A 401 10.76 -7.35 46.80
N ILE A 402 11.33 -7.15 45.64
CA ILE A 402 12.77 -7.24 45.39
C ILE A 402 13.17 -5.97 44.67
N LYS A 403 14.17 -5.27 45.17
CA LYS A 403 14.64 -4.00 44.60
C LYS A 403 16.15 -3.95 44.62
N GLY A 404 16.76 -3.48 43.53
CA GLY A 404 18.19 -3.30 43.43
C GLY A 404 18.62 -2.44 42.25
N LYS A 405 19.94 -2.29 42.11
CA LYS A 405 20.50 -1.48 41.06
C LYS A 405 20.46 -2.18 39.70
N GLN A 406 20.78 -3.47 39.69
CA GLN A 406 20.79 -4.30 38.48
C GLN A 406 20.29 -5.68 38.82
N MET A 407 19.21 -6.09 38.18
CA MET A 407 18.60 -7.40 38.40
C MET A 407 18.63 -8.22 37.14
N THR A 408 18.91 -9.52 37.31
CA THR A 408 18.76 -10.56 36.30
C THR A 408 17.69 -11.51 36.77
N ALA A 409 16.53 -11.51 36.13
CA ALA A 409 15.44 -12.43 36.39
C ALA A 409 15.45 -13.54 35.35
N TYR A 410 15.54 -14.78 35.79
CA TYR A 410 15.58 -15.98 34.95
C TYR A 410 14.21 -16.62 34.94
N PHE A 411 13.78 -17.02 33.76
CA PHE A 411 12.48 -17.62 33.54
C PHE A 411 12.62 -19.09 33.11
N LYS A 412 11.65 -19.89 33.47
CA LYS A 412 11.50 -21.26 32.99
C LYS A 412 10.04 -21.51 32.68
N ASN A 413 9.74 -21.95 31.44
CA ASN A 413 8.37 -22.07 30.92
C ASN A 413 7.52 -20.79 31.07
N ASN A 414 8.15 -19.64 30.89
CA ASN A 414 7.59 -18.29 31.09
C ASN A 414 7.19 -17.95 32.56
N GLU A 415 7.59 -18.74 33.53
CA GLU A 415 7.44 -18.45 34.95
C GLU A 415 8.77 -17.99 35.55
N LEU A 416 8.73 -17.06 36.50
CA LEU A 416 9.91 -16.55 37.20
C LEU A 416 10.52 -17.64 38.06
N ASP A 417 11.75 -18.05 37.73
CA ASP A 417 12.46 -19.15 38.41
C ASP A 417 13.41 -18.65 39.48
N HIS A 418 14.29 -17.69 39.15
CA HIS A 418 15.11 -17.04 40.17
C HIS A 418 15.53 -15.62 39.75
N VAL A 419 15.94 -14.81 40.73
CA VAL A 419 16.39 -13.43 40.54
C VAL A 419 17.76 -13.30 41.18
N TYR A 420 18.75 -12.88 40.38
CA TYR A 420 20.02 -12.38 40.88
C TYR A 420 20.01 -10.86 40.91
N ASP A 421 20.16 -10.27 42.07
CA ASP A 421 20.19 -8.84 42.28
C ASP A 421 21.60 -8.40 42.68
N ASP A 422 22.17 -7.42 41.95
CA ASP A 422 23.51 -6.88 42.18
C ASP A 422 23.47 -5.37 42.40
N GLY A 423 23.95 -4.95 43.55
CA GLY A 423 24.05 -3.58 43.98
C GLY A 423 22.84 -3.05 44.74
N ASN A 424 23.01 -2.92 46.07
CA ASN A 424 21.99 -2.46 47.00
C ASN A 424 20.67 -3.25 46.94
N ALA A 425 20.80 -4.55 47.03
CA ALA A 425 19.66 -5.44 47.07
C ALA A 425 18.84 -5.28 48.34
N GLU A 426 17.56 -5.01 48.18
CA GLU A 426 16.57 -4.87 49.24
C GLU A 426 15.40 -5.82 49.00
N THR A 427 14.89 -6.49 50.06
CA THR A 427 13.70 -7.33 49.93
C THR A 427 12.72 -7.09 51.07
N VAL A 428 11.44 -7.24 50.75
CA VAL A 428 10.35 -7.45 51.72
C VAL A 428 9.66 -8.75 51.33
N TYR A 429 9.65 -9.70 52.26
CA TYR A 429 9.08 -11.01 52.04
C TYR A 429 8.10 -11.40 53.14
N TRP A 430 6.88 -11.85 52.75
CA TRP A 430 5.81 -12.24 53.62
C TRP A 430 5.97 -13.75 53.96
N LEU A 431 6.41 -14.03 55.17
CA LEU A 431 6.63 -15.40 55.68
C LEU A 431 5.33 -16.02 56.15
N ARG A 432 5.07 -17.23 55.69
CA ARG A 432 3.88 -18.01 56.06
C ARG A 432 4.23 -19.43 56.49
N GLU A 433 3.37 -19.98 57.34
CA GLU A 433 3.37 -21.42 57.67
C GLU A 433 2.79 -22.23 56.51
N GLU A 434 2.89 -23.55 56.57
CA GLU A 434 2.32 -24.46 55.58
C GLU A 434 0.79 -24.35 55.45
N ASP A 435 0.10 -23.96 56.52
CA ASP A 435 -1.35 -23.73 56.54
C ASP A 435 -1.77 -22.37 56.00
N GLY A 436 -0.81 -21.53 55.55
CA GLY A 436 -1.02 -20.18 55.02
C GLY A 436 -1.09 -19.09 56.10
N SER A 437 -0.99 -19.44 57.38
CA SER A 437 -0.98 -18.43 58.47
C SER A 437 0.28 -17.58 58.41
N MET A 438 0.14 -16.27 58.69
CA MET A 438 1.24 -15.32 58.63
C MET A 438 2.14 -15.42 59.85
N ILE A 439 3.42 -15.69 59.66
CA ILE A 439 4.47 -15.63 60.66
C ILE A 439 4.90 -14.18 60.87
N GLY A 440 5.13 -13.43 59.80
CA GLY A 440 5.62 -12.07 59.85
C GLY A 440 6.21 -11.60 58.50
N ILE A 441 6.89 -10.48 58.52
CA ILE A 441 7.57 -9.90 57.37
C ILE A 441 9.08 -9.94 57.60
N ASN A 442 9.81 -10.50 56.66
CA ASN A 442 11.26 -10.39 56.57
C ASN A 442 11.66 -9.21 55.73
N VAL A 443 12.41 -8.29 56.29
CA VAL A 443 13.00 -7.13 55.60
C VAL A 443 14.50 -7.30 55.61
N SER A 444 15.10 -7.34 54.42
CA SER A 444 16.54 -7.54 54.30
C SER A 444 17.21 -6.62 53.29
N GLN A 445 18.46 -6.29 53.57
CA GLN A 445 19.35 -5.50 52.71
C GLN A 445 20.71 -6.18 52.59
N SER A 446 21.25 -6.23 51.41
CA SER A 446 22.58 -6.83 51.16
C SER A 446 23.24 -6.13 49.95
N VAL A 447 24.52 -6.40 49.72
CA VAL A 447 25.21 -5.92 48.53
C VAL A 447 24.68 -6.62 47.28
N ALA A 448 24.44 -7.95 47.40
CA ALA A 448 23.80 -8.76 46.34
C ALA A 448 22.98 -9.89 46.95
N MET A 449 22.00 -10.37 46.18
CA MET A 449 21.12 -11.48 46.58
C MET A 449 20.88 -12.44 45.41
N ASP A 450 20.74 -13.74 45.71
CA ASP A 450 20.24 -14.76 44.80
C ASP A 450 18.97 -15.36 45.41
N ILE A 451 17.84 -15.14 44.75
CA ILE A 451 16.49 -15.46 45.26
C ILE A 451 15.88 -16.51 44.35
N LYS A 452 15.64 -17.69 44.90
CA LYS A 452 15.00 -18.82 44.21
C LYS A 452 13.49 -18.79 44.43
N ILE A 453 12.74 -18.94 43.37
CA ILE A 453 11.28 -18.90 43.36
C ILE A 453 10.76 -20.23 42.78
N GLU A 454 9.81 -20.86 43.44
CA GLU A 454 9.12 -22.05 42.98
C GLU A 454 7.62 -21.90 43.25
N LYS A 455 6.78 -22.25 42.27
CA LYS A 455 5.31 -22.09 42.35
C LYS A 455 4.88 -20.71 42.87
N ASN A 456 5.50 -19.66 42.32
CA ASN A 456 5.27 -18.26 42.74
C ASN A 456 5.55 -17.96 44.24
N GLN A 457 6.38 -18.76 44.91
CA GLN A 457 6.82 -18.52 46.29
C GLN A 457 8.33 -18.47 46.38
N ILE A 458 8.86 -17.55 47.18
CA ILE A 458 10.28 -17.48 47.47
C ILE A 458 10.63 -18.66 48.39
N VAL A 459 11.47 -19.59 47.88
CA VAL A 459 11.87 -20.79 48.62
C VAL A 459 13.27 -20.68 49.21
N ARG A 460 14.09 -19.78 48.73
CA ARG A 460 15.44 -19.55 49.21
C ARG A 460 15.93 -18.14 48.86
N ILE A 461 16.55 -17.47 49.84
CA ILE A 461 17.32 -16.25 49.62
C ILE A 461 18.76 -16.51 50.08
N LYS A 462 19.74 -16.26 49.22
CA LYS A 462 21.17 -16.29 49.52
C LYS A 462 21.70 -14.87 49.45
N TYR A 463 22.24 -14.41 50.56
CA TYR A 463 22.80 -13.06 50.68
C TYR A 463 24.32 -13.07 50.44
N PHE A 464 24.85 -12.03 49.81
CA PHE A 464 26.27 -11.86 49.55
C PHE A 464 26.76 -10.52 50.13
N LYS A 465 27.69 -10.59 51.08
CA LYS A 465 28.34 -9.43 51.77
C LYS A 465 27.37 -8.52 52.52
N LYS A 466 27.80 -8.06 53.73
CA LYS A 466 27.13 -7.09 54.60
C LYS A 466 25.60 -7.14 54.55
N THR A 467 25.04 -8.14 55.20
CA THR A 467 23.59 -8.35 55.25
C THR A 467 23.03 -7.78 56.54
N ASN A 468 21.97 -6.97 56.42
CA ASN A 468 21.09 -6.60 57.51
C ASN A 468 19.74 -7.26 57.27
N GLU A 469 19.28 -8.04 58.23
CA GLU A 469 18.03 -8.78 58.13
C GLU A 469 17.24 -8.60 59.41
N THR A 470 15.94 -8.36 59.30
CA THR A 470 15.04 -8.23 60.45
C THR A 470 13.72 -8.90 60.14
N LEU A 471 13.35 -9.86 61.00
CA LEU A 471 12.03 -10.46 60.99
C LEU A 471 11.11 -9.70 61.93
N TYR A 472 10.03 -9.19 61.41
CA TYR A 472 8.96 -8.51 62.16
C TYR A 472 7.77 -9.50 62.30
N PRO A 473 7.56 -10.05 63.50
CA PRO A 473 6.36 -10.86 63.77
C PRO A 473 5.08 -10.04 63.54
N LYS A 474 4.00 -10.71 63.21
CA LYS A 474 2.71 -10.05 62.87
C LYS A 474 2.27 -9.00 63.90
N GLU A 475 2.43 -9.32 65.21
CA GLU A 475 2.02 -8.46 66.29
C GLU A 475 2.91 -7.21 66.49
N LYS A 476 4.12 -7.21 65.89
CA LYS A 476 5.10 -6.11 65.98
C LYS A 476 5.26 -5.32 64.71
N MET A 477 4.43 -5.55 63.71
CA MET A 477 4.45 -4.81 62.47
C MET A 477 4.01 -3.36 62.68
N LYS A 478 4.83 -2.42 62.21
CA LYS A 478 4.48 -1.00 62.16
C LYS A 478 4.08 -0.64 60.72
N PRO A 479 3.08 0.24 60.55
CA PRO A 479 2.71 0.70 59.19
C PRO A 479 3.93 1.24 58.42
N GLY A 480 4.08 0.80 57.15
CA GLY A 480 5.14 1.23 56.26
C GLY A 480 6.39 0.33 56.22
N ILE A 481 6.52 -0.66 57.15
CA ILE A 481 7.62 -1.64 57.09
C ILE A 481 7.42 -2.62 55.90
N GLU A 482 6.18 -2.85 55.53
CA GLU A 482 5.75 -3.76 54.47
C GLU A 482 6.02 -3.26 53.07
N LEU A 483 6.52 -1.99 52.89
CA LEU A 483 6.73 -1.39 51.58
C LEU A 483 8.13 -0.82 51.42
N LEU A 484 8.86 -1.26 50.38
CA LEU A 484 10.11 -0.62 50.00
C LEU A 484 9.89 0.76 49.37
N LYS A 485 10.84 1.65 49.56
CA LYS A 485 10.78 3.01 48.96
C LYS A 485 10.64 2.93 47.45
N GLY A 486 9.58 3.53 46.88
CA GLY A 486 9.26 3.52 45.46
C GLY A 486 8.34 2.37 45.06
N PHE A 487 7.71 1.71 46.01
CA PHE A 487 6.65 0.73 45.75
C PHE A 487 5.48 1.39 45.01
N GLU A 488 5.07 0.82 43.89
CA GLU A 488 3.88 1.20 43.14
C GLU A 488 3.34 -0.04 42.45
N TRP A 489 2.15 -0.46 42.81
CA TRP A 489 1.43 -1.54 42.12
C TRP A 489 0.54 -0.92 41.05
N LEU A 490 0.88 -1.12 39.77
CA LEU A 490 0.32 -0.42 38.61
C LEU A 490 -0.55 -1.33 37.75
N ASP A 491 -1.29 -2.26 38.36
CA ASP A 491 -2.11 -3.24 37.67
C ASP A 491 -3.23 -2.59 36.84
N GLU A 492 -3.68 -1.39 37.21
CA GLU A 492 -4.63 -0.62 36.42
C GLU A 492 -4.10 -0.20 35.02
N LEU A 493 -2.78 -0.21 34.83
CA LEU A 493 -2.13 0.06 33.54
C LEU A 493 -1.92 -1.20 32.71
N ARG A 494 -2.12 -2.38 33.29
CA ARG A 494 -1.93 -3.68 32.66
C ARG A 494 -2.96 -3.88 31.55
N PRO A 495 -2.54 -4.23 30.31
CA PRO A 495 -3.49 -4.65 29.28
C PRO A 495 -4.22 -5.92 29.71
N THR A 496 -5.55 -5.92 29.64
CA THR A 496 -6.40 -7.04 30.10
C THR A 496 -6.88 -7.95 28.98
N ASP A 497 -6.86 -7.46 27.74
CA ASP A 497 -7.28 -8.21 26.55
C ASP A 497 -6.57 -7.67 25.28
N PRO A 498 -6.69 -8.39 24.13
CA PRO A 498 -6.05 -7.99 22.87
C PRO A 498 -6.42 -6.60 22.33
N ASN A 499 -7.55 -6.01 22.73
CA ASN A 499 -7.98 -4.69 22.27
C ASN A 499 -7.56 -3.58 23.23
N ASP A 500 -7.29 -3.93 24.49
CA ASP A 500 -6.86 -2.99 25.51
C ASP A 500 -5.46 -2.41 25.26
N ILE A 501 -4.70 -2.98 24.34
CA ILE A 501 -3.42 -2.42 23.87
C ILE A 501 -3.58 -1.01 23.28
N PHE A 502 -4.77 -0.62 22.81
CA PHE A 502 -5.06 0.71 22.26
C PHE A 502 -5.42 1.77 23.32
N ARG A 503 -5.42 1.41 24.59
CA ARG A 503 -5.74 2.33 25.68
C ARG A 503 -4.79 3.53 25.67
N LYS A 504 -5.31 4.73 25.42
CA LYS A 504 -4.50 5.96 25.47
C LYS A 504 -4.10 6.27 26.90
N ALA A 505 -2.85 6.69 27.11
CA ALA A 505 -2.43 7.23 28.40
C ALA A 505 -3.34 8.42 28.79
N LYS A 506 -3.87 8.43 30.02
CA LYS A 506 -4.58 9.61 30.52
C LYS A 506 -3.60 10.78 30.49
N LYS A 507 -3.93 11.87 29.77
CA LYS A 507 -3.15 13.10 29.82
C LYS A 507 -3.18 13.62 31.27
N THR A 508 -2.05 13.59 31.95
CA THR A 508 -1.87 14.26 33.21
C THR A 508 -1.95 15.77 32.96
N GLU A 509 -2.75 16.51 33.72
CA GLU A 509 -2.99 17.95 33.56
C GLU A 509 -1.72 18.83 33.63
N GLN A 510 -0.56 18.27 33.93
CA GLN A 510 0.73 18.97 33.97
C GLN A 510 1.29 19.38 32.59
N ASP A 511 0.82 18.80 31.48
CA ASP A 511 1.35 19.14 30.15
C ASP A 511 0.66 20.36 29.50
N THR A 512 -0.44 20.86 30.07
CA THR A 512 -1.15 22.02 29.54
C THR A 512 -0.51 23.37 29.92
N GLY A 513 0.46 23.38 30.83
CA GLY A 513 1.14 24.59 31.33
C GLY A 513 2.27 25.13 30.43
N LYS A 514 2.87 24.32 29.59
CA LYS A 514 4.06 24.71 28.80
C LYS A 514 3.77 25.31 27.42
N THR A 515 2.58 25.12 26.87
CA THR A 515 2.25 25.58 25.51
C THR A 515 1.69 27.02 25.46
N ARG A 516 1.39 27.66 26.57
CA ARG A 516 0.81 29.01 26.59
C ARG A 516 1.82 30.18 26.71
N ARG A 517 3.13 29.96 26.76
CA ARG A 517 4.15 31.02 26.92
C ARG A 517 4.99 31.36 25.67
N ARG A 518 4.68 30.87 24.49
CA ARG A 518 5.41 31.21 23.25
C ARG A 518 4.63 32.08 22.23
N GLY A 519 3.59 32.74 22.65
CA GLY A 519 2.73 33.56 21.79
C GLY A 519 2.59 35.01 22.25
N ARG A 520 3.67 35.71 22.68
CA ARG A 520 3.68 37.19 22.81
C ARG A 520 5.11 37.70 22.97
N ARG A 521 5.77 37.97 21.86
CA ARG A 521 6.75 39.08 21.70
C ARG A 521 7.09 39.25 20.22
N LYS A 522 6.53 40.38 19.75
CA LYS A 522 6.85 41.19 18.55
C LYS A 522 6.86 40.52 17.18
#